data_6fa50f6c0b76f6f8a5a85842ab2c03ad
#
_entry.id   6fa50f6c0b76f6f8a5a85842ab2c03ad
#
_cell.length_a   1.000
_cell.length_b   1.000
_cell.length_c   1.000
_cell.angle_alpha   90.00
_cell.angle_beta   90.00
_cell.angle_gamma   90.00
#
_symmetry.space_group_name_H-M   'P 1'
#
loop_
_entity.id
_entity.type
_entity.pdbx_description
1 polymer ?
#
loop_
_entity_poly.entity_id
_entity_poly.type
_entity_poly.pdbx_seq_one_letter_code
_entity_poly.pdbx_strand_id
1 'polypeptide(L)'
;MSAASGNREIHRFPTDGTTDLAALIPALGLVPGTDSFVLLEGEGWGASVLAFEPERHLVVDEDASPFEALRDSLACIPEDVHPLEGGSGLFGYLSYDAARHLEKLPTIAEDDLRLPISQFILPRYTVGVRGNEMWVSVPAGEKPEPIFRMFERASPLLRRSPDPVSEVRSSMGSDGYERAVKTIKEYIRAGDVFQVNVAQRFEVPFEGDRISLYGALRSVNPSPYGGMLSFPGFAAISSSPELLVRLSGRTASTRPIAGTYPRGEEVNGLLLDPKERAEHTMILDLERNDLGRAAAYGTVRVEELMTTETYSHVTHIVSEIAGQLAPEKDAVDLLAAMFPGGTITGCPKVRCMEIIEELEPVRRSLYTGSFGCLGKNSMDMNIIIRTILLKAGVAYAQAGGGIVADSIPAREYRESVAKAAALLECLGASPP
;
A
#
# COMPACT_ATOMS: atom_id res chain seq x y z
N MET A 1 23.66 1.41 -25.23
CA MET A 1 22.92 1.09 -24.00
C MET A 1 23.86 0.31 -23.11
N SER A 2 24.50 1.01 -22.16
CA SER A 2 25.46 0.41 -21.22
C SER A 2 24.70 -0.43 -20.21
N ALA A 3 25.06 -1.69 -20.06
CA ALA A 3 24.57 -2.58 -19.02
C ALA A 3 25.11 -2.11 -17.67
N ALA A 4 24.40 -1.24 -16.99
CA ALA A 4 24.65 -0.89 -15.60
C ALA A 4 23.77 -1.76 -14.71
N SER A 5 24.06 -3.06 -14.66
CA SER A 5 23.65 -3.92 -13.54
C SER A 5 24.91 -4.23 -12.74
N GLY A 6 25.46 -3.22 -12.08
CA GLY A 6 26.61 -3.38 -11.22
C GLY A 6 26.25 -4.20 -9.98
N ASN A 7 27.12 -5.10 -9.57
CA ASN A 7 27.09 -5.67 -8.24
C ASN A 7 26.98 -4.54 -7.21
N ARG A 8 26.16 -4.74 -6.20
CA ARG A 8 26.04 -3.80 -5.07
C ARG A 8 26.98 -4.22 -3.95
N GLU A 9 27.46 -3.24 -3.20
CA GLU A 9 28.19 -3.46 -1.96
C GLU A 9 27.31 -3.04 -0.79
N ILE A 10 27.08 -3.96 0.16
CA ILE A 10 26.25 -3.74 1.33
C ILE A 10 27.16 -3.56 2.54
N HIS A 11 27.22 -2.36 3.06
CA HIS A 11 28.00 -2.02 4.23
C HIS A 11 27.08 -2.02 5.46
N ARG A 12 27.41 -2.82 6.47
CA ARG A 12 26.61 -3.00 7.68
C ARG A 12 27.26 -2.34 8.89
N PHE A 13 26.44 -1.74 9.74
CA PHE A 13 26.88 -0.96 10.91
C PHE A 13 25.94 -1.17 12.08
N PRO A 14 26.47 -1.21 13.30
CA PRO A 14 25.64 -1.19 14.49
C PRO A 14 24.94 0.16 14.64
N THR A 15 23.71 0.17 15.14
CA THR A 15 22.94 1.36 15.55
C THR A 15 22.34 1.11 16.94
N ASP A 16 21.94 2.17 17.61
CA ASP A 16 21.23 2.09 18.89
C ASP A 16 19.73 1.76 18.75
N GLY A 17 19.26 1.51 17.53
CA GLY A 17 17.87 1.23 17.22
C GLY A 17 16.96 2.47 17.17
N THR A 18 17.51 3.68 17.36
CA THR A 18 16.74 4.94 17.33
C THR A 18 16.82 5.65 15.98
N THR A 19 17.49 5.06 14.99
CA THR A 19 17.69 5.66 13.66
C THR A 19 16.36 5.83 12.93
N ASP A 20 16.00 7.07 12.63
CA ASP A 20 14.79 7.47 11.91
C ASP A 20 15.12 7.77 10.43
N LEU A 21 14.78 6.87 9.51
CA LEU A 21 15.06 7.05 8.09
C LEU A 21 14.27 8.22 7.46
N ALA A 22 13.10 8.54 8.00
CA ALA A 22 12.34 9.69 7.50
C ALA A 22 13.06 11.02 7.80
N ALA A 23 13.81 11.10 8.91
CA ALA A 23 14.65 12.25 9.23
C ALA A 23 15.85 12.40 8.28
N LEU A 24 16.25 11.34 7.59
CA LEU A 24 17.34 11.37 6.61
C LEU A 24 16.91 12.07 5.31
N ILE A 25 15.63 12.03 4.95
CA ILE A 25 15.12 12.63 3.71
C ILE A 25 15.53 14.11 3.56
N PRO A 26 15.21 15.01 4.51
CA PRO A 26 15.66 16.40 4.41
C PRO A 26 17.18 16.55 4.57
N ALA A 27 17.87 15.68 5.31
CA ALA A 27 19.31 15.72 5.47
C ALA A 27 20.05 15.39 4.15
N LEU A 28 19.46 14.54 3.31
CA LEU A 28 19.91 14.24 1.94
C LEU A 28 19.54 15.35 0.94
N GLY A 29 18.74 16.35 1.35
CA GLY A 29 18.22 17.39 0.46
C GLY A 29 17.09 16.90 -0.45
N LEU A 30 16.49 15.75 -0.16
CA LEU A 30 15.37 15.21 -0.93
C LEU A 30 14.07 15.97 -0.62
N VAL A 31 13.35 16.36 -1.67
CA VAL A 31 12.11 17.14 -1.57
C VAL A 31 10.92 16.29 -2.04
N PRO A 32 9.99 15.92 -1.14
CA PRO A 32 8.82 15.12 -1.49
C PRO A 32 7.97 15.79 -2.58
N GLY A 33 7.64 15.03 -3.64
CA GLY A 33 6.90 15.50 -4.81
C GLY A 33 7.75 16.21 -5.86
N THR A 34 9.05 16.29 -5.65
CA THR A 34 10.06 16.79 -6.62
C THR A 34 11.06 15.70 -6.95
N ASP A 35 11.65 15.09 -5.93
CA ASP A 35 12.61 14.01 -6.08
C ASP A 35 11.94 12.65 -6.02
N SER A 36 12.50 11.69 -6.75
CA SER A 36 12.01 10.31 -6.73
C SER A 36 12.71 9.52 -5.63
N PHE A 37 11.93 9.11 -4.65
CA PHE A 37 12.37 8.20 -3.59
C PHE A 37 11.19 7.40 -3.03
N VAL A 38 11.50 6.28 -2.39
CA VAL A 38 10.53 5.43 -1.68
C VAL A 38 11.06 5.12 -0.29
N LEU A 39 10.28 5.47 0.72
CA LEU A 39 10.48 5.05 2.11
C LEU A 39 9.47 3.96 2.44
N LEU A 40 9.95 2.81 2.87
CA LEU A 40 9.15 1.72 3.46
C LEU A 40 9.47 1.68 4.96
N GLU A 41 8.46 1.78 5.81
CA GLU A 41 8.63 1.84 7.26
C GLU A 41 7.49 1.14 7.99
N GLY A 42 7.84 0.35 8.98
CA GLY A 42 6.90 -0.42 9.80
C GLY A 42 7.35 -1.87 10.00
N GLU A 43 6.84 -2.50 11.04
CA GLU A 43 7.25 -3.85 11.44
C GLU A 43 6.92 -4.92 10.38
N GLY A 44 5.85 -4.72 9.64
CA GLY A 44 5.39 -5.64 8.60
C GLY A 44 6.38 -5.82 7.44
N TRP A 45 7.15 -4.78 7.11
CA TRP A 45 8.22 -4.87 6.13
C TRP A 45 9.43 -5.69 6.62
N GLY A 46 9.55 -5.92 7.94
CA GLY A 46 10.70 -6.56 8.55
C GLY A 46 11.96 -5.70 8.62
N ALA A 47 12.00 -4.58 7.91
CA ALA A 47 13.04 -3.56 7.95
C ALA A 47 12.47 -2.24 7.46
N SER A 48 12.95 -1.10 7.98
CA SER A 48 12.73 0.19 7.34
C SER A 48 13.77 0.42 6.26
N VAL A 49 13.37 0.89 5.07
CA VAL A 49 14.28 1.11 3.94
C VAL A 49 13.94 2.41 3.22
N LEU A 50 14.95 3.25 2.98
CA LEU A 50 14.88 4.41 2.10
C LEU A 50 15.65 4.12 0.81
N ALA A 51 14.96 4.14 -0.32
CA ALA A 51 15.48 3.96 -1.67
C ALA A 51 15.45 5.30 -2.42
N PHE A 52 16.57 5.76 -2.95
CA PHE A 52 16.67 7.11 -3.55
C PHE A 52 17.73 7.21 -4.64
N GLU A 53 17.79 8.34 -5.32
CA GLU A 53 18.63 8.61 -6.49
C GLU A 53 18.47 7.51 -7.56
N PRO A 54 17.41 7.56 -8.39
CA PRO A 54 17.14 6.49 -9.34
C PRO A 54 18.22 6.40 -10.44
N GLU A 55 18.81 5.21 -10.61
CA GLU A 55 19.58 4.84 -11.81
C GLU A 55 18.66 4.61 -13.01
N ARG A 56 17.45 4.10 -12.74
CA ARG A 56 16.38 3.93 -13.72
C ARG A 56 15.05 4.34 -13.10
N HIS A 57 14.25 4.99 -13.93
CA HIS A 57 12.89 5.35 -13.58
C HIS A 57 11.95 4.68 -14.58
N LEU A 58 11.14 3.77 -14.09
CA LEU A 58 10.08 3.13 -14.85
C LEU A 58 8.80 3.90 -14.62
N VAL A 59 8.27 4.51 -15.65
CA VAL A 59 6.97 5.22 -15.65
C VAL A 59 6.10 4.55 -16.69
N VAL A 60 4.92 4.12 -16.32
CA VAL A 60 3.98 3.44 -17.23
C VAL A 60 2.64 4.15 -17.16
N ASP A 61 2.20 4.66 -18.29
CA ASP A 61 0.89 5.27 -18.49
C ASP A 61 -0.15 4.23 -18.96
N GLU A 62 -1.41 4.64 -19.10
CA GLU A 62 -2.55 3.75 -19.35
C GLU A 62 -2.42 2.90 -20.64
N ASP A 63 -1.66 3.37 -21.62
CA ASP A 63 -1.53 2.69 -22.94
C ASP A 63 -0.56 1.49 -22.93
N ALA A 64 0.20 1.28 -21.85
CA ALA A 64 1.21 0.22 -21.76
C ALA A 64 0.97 -0.70 -20.55
N SER A 65 1.31 -1.99 -20.70
CA SER A 65 1.16 -2.96 -19.62
C SER A 65 2.21 -2.73 -18.52
N PRO A 66 1.81 -2.38 -17.28
CA PRO A 66 2.75 -2.24 -16.17
C PRO A 66 3.39 -3.59 -15.80
N PHE A 67 2.71 -4.70 -16.01
CA PHE A 67 3.22 -6.04 -15.72
C PHE A 67 4.34 -6.44 -16.69
N GLU A 68 4.19 -6.18 -17.99
CA GLU A 68 5.25 -6.43 -18.97
C GLU A 68 6.47 -5.54 -18.70
N ALA A 69 6.24 -4.25 -18.43
CA ALA A 69 7.30 -3.30 -18.13
C ALA A 69 8.09 -3.66 -16.85
N LEU A 70 7.39 -4.18 -15.82
CA LEU A 70 8.02 -4.71 -14.61
C LEU A 70 8.87 -5.95 -14.92
N ARG A 71 8.34 -6.89 -15.70
CA ARG A 71 9.06 -8.13 -16.09
C ARG A 71 10.35 -7.81 -16.85
N ASP A 72 10.29 -6.92 -17.83
CA ASP A 72 11.45 -6.48 -18.59
C ASP A 72 12.49 -5.78 -17.72
N SER A 73 12.04 -4.97 -16.77
CA SER A 73 12.92 -4.29 -15.83
C SER A 73 13.59 -5.25 -14.86
N LEU A 74 12.86 -6.21 -14.31
CA LEU A 74 13.37 -7.25 -13.41
C LEU A 74 14.34 -8.21 -14.11
N ALA A 75 14.17 -8.48 -15.40
CA ALA A 75 15.09 -9.30 -16.18
C ALA A 75 16.53 -8.76 -16.17
N CYS A 76 16.67 -7.43 -16.06
CA CYS A 76 17.96 -6.73 -16.04
C CYS A 76 18.56 -6.59 -14.63
N ILE A 77 17.85 -7.00 -13.57
CA ILE A 77 18.31 -6.91 -12.18
C ILE A 77 19.01 -8.23 -11.82
N PRO A 78 20.19 -8.19 -11.12
CA PRO A 78 20.81 -9.40 -10.64
C PRO A 78 19.93 -10.13 -9.63
N GLU A 79 20.02 -11.45 -9.60
CA GLU A 79 19.45 -12.26 -8.55
C GLU A 79 20.40 -12.25 -7.35
N ASP A 80 20.10 -11.44 -6.37
CA ASP A 80 20.92 -11.24 -5.17
C ASP A 80 20.03 -11.25 -3.91
N VAL A 81 20.50 -10.60 -2.86
CA VAL A 81 19.77 -10.46 -1.58
C VAL A 81 18.45 -9.72 -1.80
N HIS A 82 17.49 -9.96 -0.90
CA HIS A 82 16.20 -9.25 -0.90
C HIS A 82 16.40 -7.72 -0.88
N PRO A 83 15.59 -6.92 -1.64
CA PRO A 83 15.71 -5.46 -1.66
C PRO A 83 15.62 -4.81 -0.26
N LEU A 84 14.80 -5.38 0.64
CA LEU A 84 14.72 -4.93 2.05
C LEU A 84 15.93 -5.33 2.90
N GLU A 85 16.93 -5.99 2.34
CA GLU A 85 18.20 -6.36 2.97
C GLU A 85 19.40 -5.70 2.28
N GLY A 86 19.12 -4.78 1.36
CA GLY A 86 20.11 -4.02 0.60
C GLY A 86 20.41 -4.59 -0.78
N GLY A 87 19.73 -5.65 -1.21
CA GLY A 87 19.85 -6.19 -2.56
C GLY A 87 19.27 -5.28 -3.63
N SER A 88 19.47 -5.67 -4.89
CA SER A 88 18.94 -4.95 -6.04
C SER A 88 17.44 -5.18 -6.20
N GLY A 89 16.70 -4.11 -6.49
CA GLY A 89 15.26 -4.21 -6.70
C GLY A 89 14.61 -2.91 -7.14
N LEU A 90 13.38 -3.04 -7.61
CA LEU A 90 12.52 -1.92 -7.95
C LEU A 90 11.72 -1.51 -6.72
N PHE A 91 11.62 -0.21 -6.47
CA PHE A 91 10.81 0.38 -5.40
C PHE A 91 9.81 1.34 -6.03
N GLY A 92 8.53 1.21 -5.69
CA GLY A 92 7.50 2.05 -6.29
C GLY A 92 6.09 1.56 -6.05
N TYR A 93 5.21 1.90 -6.97
CA TYR A 93 3.78 1.59 -6.84
C TYR A 93 3.15 1.10 -8.14
N LEU A 94 2.05 0.39 -7.95
CA LEU A 94 1.07 0.01 -8.96
C LEU A 94 -0.27 0.64 -8.54
N SER A 95 -0.87 1.50 -9.39
CA SER A 95 -2.18 2.08 -9.10
C SER A 95 -3.29 1.04 -9.25
N TYR A 96 -4.45 1.25 -8.63
CA TYR A 96 -5.62 0.39 -8.81
C TYR A 96 -5.98 0.20 -10.29
N ASP A 97 -5.79 1.24 -11.10
CA ASP A 97 -6.13 1.24 -12.53
C ASP A 97 -5.29 0.26 -13.36
N ALA A 98 -4.17 -0.26 -12.82
CA ALA A 98 -3.43 -1.36 -13.44
C ALA A 98 -4.29 -2.63 -13.62
N ALA A 99 -5.38 -2.77 -12.85
CA ALA A 99 -6.36 -3.85 -13.04
C ALA A 99 -6.97 -3.88 -14.45
N ARG A 100 -7.00 -2.74 -15.16
CA ARG A 100 -7.48 -2.63 -16.55
C ARG A 100 -6.61 -3.38 -17.55
N HIS A 101 -5.37 -3.71 -17.18
CA HIS A 101 -4.49 -4.58 -17.98
C HIS A 101 -4.63 -6.06 -17.64
N LEU A 102 -5.36 -6.41 -16.60
CA LEU A 102 -5.67 -7.79 -16.20
C LEU A 102 -7.08 -8.18 -16.64
N GLU A 103 -8.03 -7.24 -16.52
CA GLU A 103 -9.45 -7.48 -16.76
C GLU A 103 -10.05 -6.35 -17.61
N LYS A 104 -11.04 -6.70 -18.42
CA LYS A 104 -11.74 -5.71 -19.24
C LYS A 104 -12.79 -4.99 -18.38
N LEU A 105 -12.48 -3.78 -17.95
CA LEU A 105 -13.35 -2.97 -17.11
C LEU A 105 -14.01 -1.82 -17.90
N PRO A 106 -15.22 -1.36 -17.49
CA PRO A 106 -15.81 -0.15 -18.02
C PRO A 106 -14.92 1.08 -17.78
N THR A 107 -15.16 2.17 -18.49
CA THR A 107 -14.49 3.46 -18.30
C THR A 107 -15.57 4.51 -18.10
N ILE A 108 -16.04 4.64 -16.86
CA ILE A 108 -17.17 5.50 -16.45
C ILE A 108 -16.67 6.59 -15.49
N ALA A 109 -15.89 6.19 -14.47
CA ALA A 109 -15.35 7.10 -13.48
C ALA A 109 -14.31 8.06 -14.09
N GLU A 110 -14.32 9.32 -13.66
CA GLU A 110 -13.40 10.34 -14.17
C GLU A 110 -11.98 10.13 -13.65
N ASP A 111 -10.99 10.11 -14.54
CA ASP A 111 -9.56 10.16 -14.17
C ASP A 111 -9.11 11.62 -14.05
N ASP A 112 -9.45 12.26 -12.94
CA ASP A 112 -9.13 13.66 -12.65
C ASP A 112 -7.71 13.84 -12.11
N LEU A 113 -7.14 12.80 -11.49
CA LEU A 113 -5.78 12.85 -10.94
C LEU A 113 -4.69 12.63 -11.99
N ARG A 114 -4.97 11.87 -13.05
CA ARG A 114 -4.05 11.61 -14.18
C ARG A 114 -2.65 11.23 -13.69
N LEU A 115 -2.56 10.30 -12.77
CA LEU A 115 -1.28 9.73 -12.34
C LEU A 115 -0.89 8.59 -13.29
N PRO A 116 0.41 8.36 -13.53
CA PRO A 116 0.86 7.14 -14.18
C PRO A 116 0.29 5.90 -13.47
N ILE A 117 -0.04 4.87 -14.25
CA ILE A 117 -0.58 3.62 -13.68
C ILE A 117 0.45 2.95 -12.78
N SER A 118 1.73 3.13 -13.08
CA SER A 118 2.79 2.57 -12.28
C SER A 118 4.04 3.45 -12.38
N GLN A 119 4.72 3.62 -11.24
CA GLN A 119 6.06 4.18 -11.21
C GLN A 119 6.93 3.39 -10.25
N PHE A 120 8.10 2.98 -10.76
CA PHE A 120 9.13 2.32 -9.97
C PHE A 120 10.50 2.95 -10.24
N ILE A 121 11.36 2.94 -9.24
CA ILE A 121 12.76 3.29 -9.36
C ILE A 121 13.63 2.07 -9.14
N LEU A 122 14.70 1.92 -9.91
CA LEU A 122 15.87 1.16 -9.53
C LEU A 122 16.81 2.16 -8.83
N PRO A 123 16.92 2.13 -7.49
CA PRO A 123 17.65 3.14 -6.76
C PRO A 123 19.16 2.94 -6.89
N ARG A 124 19.92 4.02 -6.95
CA ARG A 124 21.39 4.02 -6.80
C ARG A 124 21.77 3.66 -5.38
N TYR A 125 21.06 4.18 -4.40
CA TYR A 125 21.31 3.96 -2.98
C TYR A 125 20.09 3.43 -2.26
N THR A 126 20.33 2.47 -1.38
CA THR A 126 19.35 2.11 -0.35
C THR A 126 20.00 2.17 1.02
N VAL A 127 19.25 2.70 1.97
CA VAL A 127 19.62 2.70 3.38
C VAL A 127 18.55 1.97 4.14
N GLY A 128 18.93 1.03 4.97
CA GLY A 128 17.96 0.26 5.75
C GLY A 128 18.35 0.11 7.20
N VAL A 129 17.33 -0.10 8.04
CA VAL A 129 17.45 -0.33 9.49
C VAL A 129 16.59 -1.52 9.89
N ARG A 130 17.19 -2.46 10.62
CA ARG A 130 16.49 -3.59 11.25
C ARG A 130 17.02 -3.80 12.66
N GLY A 131 16.21 -3.51 13.68
CA GLY A 131 16.65 -3.56 15.06
C GLY A 131 17.88 -2.67 15.30
N ASN A 132 18.97 -3.28 15.76
CA ASN A 132 20.22 -2.57 16.05
C ASN A 132 21.24 -2.64 14.89
N GLU A 133 20.81 -3.02 13.71
CA GLU A 133 21.64 -3.04 12.51
C GLU A 133 21.12 -2.03 11.48
N MET A 134 22.04 -1.27 10.91
CA MET A 134 21.82 -0.40 9.76
C MET A 134 22.69 -0.88 8.60
N TRP A 135 22.22 -0.74 7.38
CA TRP A 135 23.03 -0.95 6.20
C TRP A 135 22.89 0.20 5.20
N VAL A 136 23.94 0.39 4.43
CA VAL A 136 23.94 1.25 3.24
C VAL A 136 24.37 0.39 2.07
N SER A 137 23.55 0.32 1.04
CA SER A 137 23.84 -0.38 -0.20
C SER A 137 24.17 0.64 -1.28
N VAL A 138 25.33 0.50 -1.88
CA VAL A 138 25.89 1.39 -2.90
C VAL A 138 26.30 0.59 -4.14
N PRO A 139 26.47 1.21 -5.32
CA PRO A 139 27.12 0.57 -6.46
C PRO A 139 28.53 0.09 -6.10
N ALA A 140 28.96 -1.05 -6.66
CA ALA A 140 30.27 -1.62 -6.39
C ALA A 140 31.41 -0.61 -6.70
N GLY A 141 32.33 -0.47 -5.75
CA GLY A 141 33.44 0.48 -5.81
C GLY A 141 33.09 1.89 -5.33
N GLU A 142 31.87 2.17 -4.95
CA GLU A 142 31.48 3.42 -4.28
C GLU A 142 31.59 3.29 -2.76
N LYS A 143 31.79 4.43 -2.11
CA LYS A 143 31.96 4.49 -0.66
C LYS A 143 30.69 4.98 0.04
N PRO A 144 30.27 4.36 1.16
CA PRO A 144 29.07 4.75 1.87
C PRO A 144 29.23 6.01 2.76
N GLU A 145 30.48 6.47 3.01
CA GLU A 145 30.76 7.56 3.94
C GLU A 145 30.02 8.87 3.66
N PRO A 146 29.75 9.29 2.41
CA PRO A 146 28.94 10.47 2.16
C PRO A 146 27.53 10.37 2.76
N ILE A 147 26.91 9.19 2.65
CA ILE A 147 25.57 8.92 3.18
C ILE A 147 25.62 8.90 4.71
N PHE A 148 26.66 8.27 5.31
CA PHE A 148 26.81 8.27 6.77
C PHE A 148 26.91 9.66 7.38
N ARG A 149 27.66 10.57 6.77
CA ARG A 149 27.76 11.95 7.26
C ARG A 149 26.43 12.69 7.25
N MET A 150 25.45 12.25 6.45
CA MET A 150 24.11 12.81 6.47
C MET A 150 23.31 12.33 7.67
N PHE A 151 23.50 11.07 8.13
CA PHE A 151 22.90 10.59 9.38
C PHE A 151 23.33 11.43 10.59
N GLU A 152 24.60 11.81 10.68
CA GLU A 152 25.10 12.65 11.76
C GLU A 152 24.44 14.05 11.79
N ARG A 153 23.89 14.49 10.65
CA ARG A 153 23.21 15.78 10.47
C ARG A 153 21.69 15.66 10.53
N ALA A 154 21.16 14.45 10.48
CA ALA A 154 19.72 14.25 10.54
C ALA A 154 19.20 14.71 11.91
N SER A 155 18.16 15.53 11.89
CA SER A 155 17.47 15.98 13.10
C SER A 155 16.15 15.25 13.22
N PRO A 156 15.70 14.90 14.43
CA PRO A 156 14.40 14.29 14.64
C PRO A 156 13.30 15.09 13.95
N LEU A 157 12.32 14.39 13.36
CA LEU A 157 11.20 15.04 12.73
C LEU A 157 10.41 15.89 13.73
N LEU A 158 10.25 17.16 13.40
CA LEU A 158 9.44 18.06 14.20
C LEU A 158 7.97 17.74 13.93
N ARG A 159 7.23 17.43 14.98
CA ARG A 159 5.76 17.36 14.93
C ARG A 159 5.25 18.80 14.90
N ARG A 160 4.66 19.21 13.79
CA ARG A 160 3.89 20.44 13.74
C ARG A 160 2.40 20.07 13.71
N SER A 161 1.63 20.69 14.59
CA SER A 161 0.18 20.65 14.45
C SER A 161 -0.18 21.34 13.15
N PRO A 162 -0.98 20.75 12.29
CA PRO A 162 -1.42 21.41 11.08
C PRO A 162 -2.30 22.62 11.43
N ASP A 163 -2.28 23.63 10.57
CA ASP A 163 -3.23 24.73 10.68
C ASP A 163 -4.66 24.20 10.43
N PRO A 164 -5.66 24.67 11.18
CA PRO A 164 -7.04 24.25 10.99
C PRO A 164 -7.53 24.53 9.58
N VAL A 165 -8.07 23.52 8.91
CA VAL A 165 -8.70 23.66 7.59
C VAL A 165 -10.20 23.44 7.73
N SER A 166 -10.99 24.42 7.23
CA SER A 166 -12.45 24.39 7.33
C SER A 166 -13.13 23.73 6.14
N GLU A 167 -12.44 23.56 5.02
CA GLU A 167 -13.05 23.06 3.78
C GLU A 167 -12.60 21.62 3.51
N VAL A 168 -13.54 20.67 3.66
CA VAL A 168 -13.39 19.27 3.24
C VAL A 168 -14.45 19.00 2.19
N ARG A 169 -14.03 18.59 1.00
CA ARG A 169 -14.94 18.16 -0.07
C ARG A 169 -14.95 16.64 -0.15
N SER A 170 -16.13 16.05 -0.31
CA SER A 170 -16.29 14.61 -0.60
C SER A 170 -16.72 14.43 -2.04
N SER A 171 -16.17 13.42 -2.71
CA SER A 171 -16.56 13.06 -4.09
C SER A 171 -18.00 12.57 -4.19
N MET A 172 -18.59 12.06 -3.13
CA MET A 172 -19.96 11.51 -3.12
C MET A 172 -20.90 12.20 -2.13
N GLY A 173 -20.38 12.66 -1.00
CA GLY A 173 -21.18 13.11 0.13
C GLY A 173 -22.05 11.99 0.72
N SER A 174 -22.79 12.30 1.78
CA SER A 174 -23.66 11.34 2.48
C SER A 174 -24.70 10.70 1.56
N ASP A 175 -25.46 11.56 0.83
CA ASP A 175 -26.54 11.07 -0.04
C ASP A 175 -26.02 10.20 -1.20
N GLY A 176 -24.85 10.56 -1.78
CA GLY A 176 -24.24 9.81 -2.88
C GLY A 176 -23.77 8.44 -2.41
N TYR A 177 -23.05 8.40 -1.29
CA TYR A 177 -22.56 7.17 -0.71
C TYR A 177 -23.69 6.23 -0.29
N GLU A 178 -24.75 6.76 0.37
CA GLU A 178 -25.91 5.95 0.77
C GLU A 178 -26.69 5.42 -0.45
N ARG A 179 -26.77 6.17 -1.56
CA ARG A 179 -27.35 5.65 -2.81
C ARG A 179 -26.52 4.51 -3.36
N ALA A 180 -25.18 4.64 -3.41
CA ALA A 180 -24.29 3.56 -3.85
C ALA A 180 -24.46 2.29 -3.01
N VAL A 181 -24.53 2.43 -1.67
CA VAL A 181 -24.82 1.28 -0.78
C VAL A 181 -26.15 0.63 -1.12
N LYS A 182 -27.21 1.40 -1.38
CA LYS A 182 -28.53 0.84 -1.75
C LYS A 182 -28.45 0.08 -3.09
N THR A 183 -27.76 0.62 -4.08
CA THR A 183 -27.56 -0.02 -5.39
C THR A 183 -26.77 -1.32 -5.26
N ILE A 184 -25.69 -1.33 -4.47
CA ILE A 184 -24.91 -2.56 -4.20
C ILE A 184 -25.80 -3.63 -3.56
N LYS A 185 -26.67 -3.26 -2.61
CA LYS A 185 -27.62 -4.21 -2.00
C LYS A 185 -28.61 -4.80 -3.01
N GLU A 186 -29.00 -4.07 -4.07
CA GLU A 186 -29.80 -4.64 -5.16
C GLU A 186 -28.99 -5.68 -5.95
N TYR A 187 -27.71 -5.40 -6.28
CA TYR A 187 -26.82 -6.38 -6.92
C TYR A 187 -26.63 -7.65 -6.07
N ILE A 188 -26.48 -7.48 -4.75
CA ILE A 188 -26.38 -8.62 -3.83
C ILE A 188 -27.71 -9.44 -3.83
N ARG A 189 -28.88 -8.80 -3.80
CA ARG A 189 -30.17 -9.47 -3.88
C ARG A 189 -30.40 -10.19 -5.21
N ALA A 190 -29.88 -9.63 -6.30
CA ALA A 190 -29.93 -10.26 -7.61
C ALA A 190 -28.99 -11.47 -7.73
N GLY A 191 -28.05 -11.63 -6.81
CA GLY A 191 -27.06 -12.71 -6.82
C GLY A 191 -25.83 -12.41 -7.68
N ASP A 192 -25.63 -11.14 -8.09
CA ASP A 192 -24.47 -10.72 -8.89
C ASP A 192 -23.18 -10.78 -8.08
N VAL A 193 -23.23 -10.37 -6.81
CA VAL A 193 -22.10 -10.27 -5.89
C VAL A 193 -22.49 -10.66 -4.47
N PHE A 194 -21.50 -11.03 -3.65
CA PHE A 194 -21.69 -11.29 -2.21
C PHE A 194 -21.32 -10.06 -1.37
N GLN A 195 -20.28 -9.34 -1.78
CA GLN A 195 -19.76 -8.14 -1.12
C GLN A 195 -19.12 -7.25 -2.17
N VAL A 196 -19.28 -5.94 -2.02
CA VAL A 196 -18.56 -4.92 -2.80
C VAL A 196 -17.95 -3.89 -1.86
N ASN A 197 -16.68 -3.59 -2.02
CA ASN A 197 -16.03 -2.49 -1.31
C ASN A 197 -16.25 -1.18 -2.09
N VAL A 198 -17.00 -0.24 -1.53
CA VAL A 198 -17.22 1.10 -2.11
C VAL A 198 -16.52 2.17 -1.30
N ALA A 199 -15.94 3.16 -1.96
CA ALA A 199 -15.17 4.22 -1.32
C ALA A 199 -15.61 5.61 -1.77
N GLN A 200 -15.28 6.62 -0.95
CA GLN A 200 -15.36 8.02 -1.30
C GLN A 200 -14.02 8.71 -1.06
N ARG A 201 -13.74 9.76 -1.82
CA ARG A 201 -12.53 10.56 -1.71
C ARG A 201 -12.83 11.89 -1.06
N PHE A 202 -12.00 12.26 -0.08
CA PHE A 202 -12.00 13.54 0.59
C PHE A 202 -10.85 14.39 0.05
N GLU A 203 -11.12 15.67 -0.19
CA GLU A 203 -10.17 16.64 -0.70
C GLU A 203 -10.02 17.78 0.28
N VAL A 204 -8.77 18.11 0.61
CA VAL A 204 -8.41 19.16 1.58
C VAL A 204 -7.31 20.01 0.96
N PRO A 205 -7.42 21.34 0.89
CA PRO A 205 -6.32 22.21 0.52
C PRO A 205 -5.10 21.97 1.45
N PHE A 206 -3.91 21.82 0.88
CA PHE A 206 -2.71 21.53 1.66
C PHE A 206 -1.46 22.16 1.03
N GLU A 207 -0.84 23.07 1.76
CA GLU A 207 0.44 23.71 1.40
C GLU A 207 1.53 23.49 2.47
N GLY A 208 1.26 22.59 3.44
CA GLY A 208 2.15 22.33 4.55
C GLY A 208 3.38 21.49 4.19
N ASP A 209 4.27 21.32 5.18
CA ASP A 209 5.44 20.47 5.05
C ASP A 209 5.05 18.98 5.04
N ARG A 210 5.41 18.30 3.95
CA ARG A 210 5.06 16.89 3.69
C ARG A 210 5.78 15.93 4.63
N ILE A 211 7.00 16.25 5.06
CA ILE A 211 7.76 15.42 6.01
C ILE A 211 7.15 15.52 7.40
N SER A 212 6.77 16.72 7.85
CA SER A 212 6.04 16.91 9.11
C SER A 212 4.69 16.19 9.10
N LEU A 213 3.97 16.20 7.96
CA LEU A 213 2.71 15.47 7.79
C LEU A 213 2.94 13.95 7.92
N TYR A 214 4.01 13.41 7.33
CA TYR A 214 4.36 12.00 7.52
C TYR A 214 4.64 11.68 8.98
N GLY A 215 5.42 12.53 9.67
CA GLY A 215 5.68 12.38 11.10
C GLY A 215 4.41 12.41 11.96
N ALA A 216 3.44 13.28 11.61
CA ALA A 216 2.14 13.33 12.27
C ALA A 216 1.33 12.06 12.04
N LEU A 217 1.18 11.62 10.78
CA LEU A 217 0.41 10.41 10.43
C LEU A 217 0.99 9.15 11.10
N ARG A 218 2.29 8.95 11.02
CA ARG A 218 3.01 7.84 11.66
C ARG A 218 2.79 7.79 13.17
N SER A 219 2.62 8.94 13.79
CA SER A 219 2.39 9.07 15.24
C SER A 219 0.95 8.79 15.65
N VAL A 220 -0.02 9.23 14.84
CA VAL A 220 -1.47 9.06 15.11
C VAL A 220 -1.93 7.65 14.75
N ASN A 221 -1.41 7.10 13.65
CA ASN A 221 -1.80 5.80 13.12
C ASN A 221 -0.57 4.99 12.70
N PRO A 222 0.28 4.54 13.65
CA PRO A 222 1.39 3.65 13.33
C PRO A 222 0.86 2.34 12.73
N SER A 223 1.48 1.91 11.65
CA SER A 223 0.97 0.76 10.87
C SER A 223 2.12 -0.09 10.33
N PRO A 224 1.92 -1.42 10.15
CA PRO A 224 2.99 -2.34 9.80
C PRO A 224 3.60 -2.13 8.40
N TYR A 225 2.84 -1.55 7.46
CA TYR A 225 3.25 -1.38 6.06
C TYR A 225 3.15 0.09 5.63
N GLY A 226 3.60 1.00 6.50
CA GLY A 226 3.65 2.44 6.22
C GLY A 226 4.80 2.84 5.30
N GLY A 227 4.84 4.12 4.94
CA GLY A 227 5.92 4.68 4.14
C GLY A 227 5.55 5.96 3.41
N MET A 228 6.47 6.39 2.56
CA MET A 228 6.29 7.55 1.68
C MET A 228 6.73 7.21 0.26
N LEU A 229 5.89 7.55 -0.70
CA LEU A 229 6.22 7.58 -2.11
C LEU A 229 6.42 9.04 -2.52
N SER A 230 7.49 9.32 -3.22
CA SER A 230 7.76 10.63 -3.80
C SER A 230 8.18 10.49 -5.24
N PHE A 231 7.46 11.19 -6.10
CA PHE A 231 7.75 11.27 -7.53
C PHE A 231 7.48 12.70 -8.02
N PRO A 232 8.09 13.14 -9.13
CA PRO A 232 7.80 14.47 -9.68
C PRO A 232 6.30 14.69 -9.88
N GLY A 233 5.77 15.75 -9.26
CA GLY A 233 4.38 16.16 -9.34
C GLY A 233 3.47 15.66 -8.21
N PHE A 234 3.86 14.64 -7.43
CA PHE A 234 3.06 14.19 -6.28
C PHE A 234 3.89 13.47 -5.20
N ALA A 235 3.31 13.36 -4.02
CA ALA A 235 3.81 12.49 -2.96
C ALA A 235 2.63 11.75 -2.32
N ALA A 236 2.85 10.52 -1.86
CA ALA A 236 1.88 9.78 -1.08
C ALA A 236 2.47 9.41 0.29
N ILE A 237 1.70 9.68 1.33
CA ILE A 237 2.06 9.46 2.72
C ILE A 237 1.14 8.38 3.26
N SER A 238 1.71 7.22 3.59
CA SER A 238 0.94 6.01 3.87
C SER A 238 1.17 5.48 5.27
N SER A 239 0.08 5.01 5.86
CA SER A 239 0.03 4.27 7.11
C SER A 239 -0.81 3.00 6.89
N SER A 240 -0.42 2.22 5.85
CA SER A 240 -1.16 1.03 5.47
C SER A 240 -0.99 -0.10 6.49
N PRO A 241 -2.11 -0.74 6.91
CA PRO A 241 -2.03 -1.88 7.81
C PRO A 241 -1.87 -3.23 7.08
N GLU A 242 -2.03 -3.30 5.76
CA GLU A 242 -2.30 -4.55 5.06
C GLU A 242 -1.27 -4.90 4.00
N LEU A 243 -0.83 -6.15 4.02
CA LEU A 243 0.03 -6.75 2.98
C LEU A 243 -0.86 -7.26 1.84
N LEU A 244 -0.53 -6.88 0.60
CA LEU A 244 -1.10 -7.52 -0.58
C LEU A 244 -0.46 -8.90 -0.80
N VAL A 245 0.86 -8.91 -0.95
CA VAL A 245 1.60 -10.14 -1.23
C VAL A 245 3.08 -10.02 -0.88
N ARG A 246 3.63 -11.11 -0.37
CA ARG A 246 5.07 -11.32 -0.15
C ARG A 246 5.56 -12.49 -0.97
N LEU A 247 6.76 -12.39 -1.51
CA LEU A 247 7.49 -13.50 -2.13
C LEU A 247 8.91 -13.58 -1.54
N SER A 248 9.28 -14.73 -1.04
CA SER A 248 10.64 -15.04 -0.59
C SER A 248 11.11 -16.34 -1.25
N GLY A 249 12.03 -16.21 -2.20
CA GLY A 249 12.40 -17.30 -3.09
C GLY A 249 11.21 -17.79 -3.91
N ARG A 250 10.67 -18.94 -3.56
CA ARG A 250 9.44 -19.48 -4.20
C ARG A 250 8.24 -19.53 -3.26
N THR A 251 8.39 -19.11 -2.01
CA THR A 251 7.29 -19.08 -1.06
C THR A 251 6.57 -17.74 -1.17
N ALA A 252 5.31 -17.79 -1.56
CA ALA A 252 4.41 -16.65 -1.63
C ALA A 252 3.46 -16.67 -0.45
N SER A 253 3.17 -15.52 0.15
CA SER A 253 2.16 -15.39 1.22
C SER A 253 1.41 -14.08 1.14
N THR A 254 0.20 -14.07 1.71
CA THR A 254 -0.64 -12.90 1.94
C THR A 254 -1.23 -12.96 3.34
N ARG A 255 -1.54 -11.77 3.92
CA ARG A 255 -2.07 -11.68 5.29
C ARG A 255 -3.30 -10.77 5.35
N PRO A 256 -4.47 -11.28 4.92
CA PRO A 256 -5.71 -10.52 4.99
C PRO A 256 -6.09 -10.22 6.44
N ILE A 257 -6.59 -9.00 6.65
CA ILE A 257 -7.06 -8.50 7.93
C ILE A 257 -8.59 -8.46 7.91
N ALA A 258 -9.23 -9.00 8.96
CA ALA A 258 -10.65 -8.83 9.21
C ALA A 258 -10.88 -8.19 10.57
N GLY A 259 -11.86 -7.30 10.64
CA GLY A 259 -12.19 -6.59 11.86
C GLY A 259 -11.05 -5.68 12.38
N THR A 260 -11.43 -4.55 12.91
CA THR A 260 -10.52 -3.61 13.59
C THR A 260 -11.21 -3.16 14.84
N TYR A 261 -10.60 -3.42 15.99
CA TYR A 261 -11.20 -3.18 17.31
C TYR A 261 -10.29 -2.30 18.15
N PRO A 262 -10.85 -1.42 18.98
CA PRO A 262 -10.07 -0.65 19.95
C PRO A 262 -9.28 -1.59 20.86
N ARG A 263 -8.04 -1.20 21.17
CA ARG A 263 -7.20 -1.96 22.10
C ARG A 263 -7.88 -2.06 23.47
N GLY A 264 -7.99 -3.29 24.01
CA GLY A 264 -8.56 -3.56 25.33
C GLY A 264 -10.03 -4.00 25.31
N GLU A 265 -10.71 -4.01 24.19
CA GLU A 265 -11.98 -4.73 24.06
C GLU A 265 -11.74 -6.24 24.10
N GLU A 266 -12.70 -7.01 24.67
CA GLU A 266 -12.58 -8.46 24.80
C GLU A 266 -12.54 -9.12 23.41
N VAL A 267 -11.35 -9.44 22.94
CA VAL A 267 -11.10 -10.08 21.64
C VAL A 267 -11.78 -11.47 21.54
N ASN A 268 -11.97 -12.14 22.67
CA ASN A 268 -12.62 -13.45 22.70
C ASN A 268 -14.07 -13.42 22.21
N GLY A 269 -14.80 -12.31 22.42
CA GLY A 269 -16.16 -12.14 21.89
C GLY A 269 -16.22 -12.08 20.37
N LEU A 270 -15.17 -11.56 19.74
CA LEU A 270 -15.04 -11.33 18.31
C LEU A 270 -14.74 -12.57 17.50
N LEU A 271 -13.83 -13.40 18.01
CA LEU A 271 -13.54 -14.71 17.43
C LEU A 271 -14.76 -15.63 17.47
N LEU A 272 -15.77 -15.31 18.29
CA LEU A 272 -17.01 -16.06 18.45
C LEU A 272 -18.17 -15.45 17.67
N ASP A 273 -18.05 -14.22 17.12
CA ASP A 273 -19.12 -13.62 16.31
C ASP A 273 -19.28 -14.39 14.98
N PRO A 274 -20.44 -15.05 14.74
CA PRO A 274 -20.64 -15.83 13.52
C PRO A 274 -20.57 -15.01 12.24
N LYS A 275 -20.93 -13.71 12.29
CA LYS A 275 -20.93 -12.81 11.14
C LYS A 275 -19.50 -12.45 10.75
N GLU A 276 -18.69 -11.99 11.71
CA GLU A 276 -17.28 -11.66 11.49
C GLU A 276 -16.49 -12.88 10.96
N ARG A 277 -16.76 -14.04 11.51
CA ARG A 277 -16.15 -15.31 11.06
C ARG A 277 -16.56 -15.66 9.62
N ALA A 278 -17.84 -15.47 9.27
CA ALA A 278 -18.31 -15.75 7.92
C ALA A 278 -17.69 -14.79 6.89
N GLU A 279 -17.60 -13.51 7.21
CA GLU A 279 -16.96 -12.49 6.39
C GLU A 279 -15.47 -12.78 6.21
N HIS A 280 -14.77 -13.07 7.31
CA HIS A 280 -13.36 -13.43 7.25
C HIS A 280 -13.11 -14.72 6.43
N THR A 281 -13.98 -15.73 6.58
CA THR A 281 -13.87 -16.97 5.80
C THR A 281 -14.05 -16.70 4.30
N MET A 282 -14.96 -15.81 3.92
CA MET A 282 -15.16 -15.43 2.53
C MET A 282 -13.93 -14.71 1.96
N ILE A 283 -13.34 -13.77 2.69
CA ILE A 283 -12.09 -13.07 2.32
C ILE A 283 -10.96 -14.08 2.15
N LEU A 284 -10.84 -15.01 3.10
CA LEU A 284 -9.81 -16.04 3.10
C LEU A 284 -9.90 -16.95 1.87
N ASP A 285 -11.10 -17.31 1.46
CA ASP A 285 -11.35 -18.15 0.29
C ASP A 285 -11.02 -17.38 -1.00
N LEU A 286 -11.30 -16.08 -1.04
CA LEU A 286 -10.95 -15.20 -2.16
C LEU A 286 -9.43 -15.11 -2.31
N GLU A 287 -8.69 -14.81 -1.24
CA GLU A 287 -7.23 -14.72 -1.25
C GLU A 287 -6.56 -16.07 -1.57
N ARG A 288 -7.12 -17.19 -1.08
CA ARG A 288 -6.66 -18.54 -1.46
C ARG A 288 -6.83 -18.80 -2.95
N ASN A 289 -7.94 -18.36 -3.53
CA ASN A 289 -8.20 -18.48 -4.97
C ASN A 289 -7.20 -17.65 -5.78
N ASP A 290 -6.96 -16.41 -5.37
CA ASP A 290 -6.04 -15.51 -6.05
C ASP A 290 -4.60 -16.04 -6.00
N LEU A 291 -4.12 -16.43 -4.82
CA LEU A 291 -2.81 -17.07 -4.68
C LEU A 291 -2.70 -18.36 -5.49
N GLY A 292 -3.80 -19.14 -5.53
CA GLY A 292 -3.88 -20.39 -6.29
C GLY A 292 -3.67 -20.25 -7.81
N ARG A 293 -3.92 -19.04 -8.37
CA ARG A 293 -3.67 -18.74 -9.79
C ARG A 293 -2.18 -18.71 -10.15
N ALA A 294 -1.32 -18.47 -9.17
CA ALA A 294 0.14 -18.41 -9.35
C ALA A 294 0.89 -19.54 -8.62
N ALA A 295 0.27 -20.18 -7.65
CA ALA A 295 0.90 -21.23 -6.86
C ALA A 295 0.87 -22.61 -7.55
N ALA A 296 1.83 -23.46 -7.23
CA ALA A 296 1.85 -24.84 -7.64
C ALA A 296 0.66 -25.60 -7.02
N TYR A 297 0.05 -26.48 -7.80
CA TYR A 297 -1.14 -27.22 -7.39
C TYR A 297 -0.92 -27.97 -6.06
N GLY A 298 -1.88 -27.82 -5.14
CA GLY A 298 -1.89 -28.48 -3.84
C GLY A 298 -0.94 -27.87 -2.79
N THR A 299 -0.30 -26.71 -3.07
CA THR A 299 0.64 -26.07 -2.14
C THR A 299 0.01 -24.94 -1.33
N VAL A 300 -1.13 -24.40 -1.77
CA VAL A 300 -1.82 -23.32 -1.06
C VAL A 300 -2.44 -23.85 0.23
N ARG A 301 -2.09 -23.23 1.35
CA ARG A 301 -2.57 -23.60 2.68
C ARG A 301 -2.73 -22.37 3.57
N VAL A 302 -3.58 -22.48 4.56
CA VAL A 302 -3.73 -21.50 5.63
C VAL A 302 -2.73 -21.87 6.72
N GLU A 303 -1.73 -21.03 6.93
CA GLU A 303 -0.68 -21.24 7.96
C GLU A 303 -1.18 -20.75 9.33
N GLU A 304 -1.87 -19.59 9.35
CA GLU A 304 -2.49 -19.03 10.54
C GLU A 304 -3.96 -18.72 10.24
N LEU A 305 -4.85 -19.12 11.13
CA LEU A 305 -6.28 -18.90 10.99
C LEU A 305 -6.82 -18.07 12.14
N MET A 306 -7.34 -16.87 11.84
CA MET A 306 -8.02 -15.98 12.79
C MET A 306 -7.20 -15.74 14.07
N THR A 307 -5.91 -15.47 13.91
CA THR A 307 -5.06 -15.02 15.01
C THR A 307 -5.27 -13.54 15.28
N THR A 308 -4.99 -13.11 16.51
CA THR A 308 -5.14 -11.70 16.89
C THR A 308 -3.79 -11.01 16.95
N GLU A 309 -3.67 -9.89 16.24
CA GLU A 309 -2.51 -9.01 16.33
C GLU A 309 -2.91 -7.69 16.98
N THR A 310 -2.22 -7.33 18.07
CA THR A 310 -2.48 -6.10 18.80
C THR A 310 -1.41 -5.07 18.49
N TYR A 311 -1.84 -3.97 17.91
CA TYR A 311 -1.02 -2.79 17.63
C TYR A 311 -1.23 -1.70 18.69
N SER A 312 -0.61 -0.54 18.54
CA SER A 312 -0.63 0.52 19.54
C SER A 312 -2.04 0.96 19.98
N HIS A 313 -3.00 0.99 19.06
CA HIS A 313 -4.36 1.50 19.31
C HIS A 313 -5.47 0.52 18.93
N VAL A 314 -5.15 -0.53 18.17
CA VAL A 314 -6.13 -1.46 17.61
C VAL A 314 -5.67 -2.90 17.72
N THR A 315 -6.64 -3.81 17.73
CA THR A 315 -6.43 -5.25 17.59
C THR A 315 -7.12 -5.71 16.31
N HIS A 316 -6.40 -6.45 15.47
CA HIS A 316 -6.90 -7.04 14.23
C HIS A 316 -7.03 -8.55 14.37
N ILE A 317 -7.99 -9.12 13.65
CA ILE A 317 -8.03 -10.55 13.34
C ILE A 317 -7.29 -10.73 12.01
N VAL A 318 -6.26 -11.56 12.01
CA VAL A 318 -5.39 -11.80 10.84
C VAL A 318 -5.37 -13.29 10.54
N SER A 319 -5.31 -13.63 9.28
CA SER A 319 -4.97 -14.98 8.82
C SER A 319 -3.78 -14.91 7.86
N GLU A 320 -3.00 -16.00 7.80
CA GLU A 320 -1.91 -16.10 6.82
C GLU A 320 -2.19 -17.24 5.87
N ILE A 321 -2.07 -16.94 4.57
CA ILE A 321 -2.17 -17.91 3.49
C ILE A 321 -0.82 -17.96 2.80
N ALA A 322 -0.29 -19.16 2.61
CA ALA A 322 0.97 -19.35 1.89
C ALA A 322 0.85 -20.44 0.82
N GLY A 323 1.74 -20.37 -0.17
CA GLY A 323 1.85 -21.34 -1.25
C GLY A 323 3.21 -21.26 -1.92
N GLN A 324 3.56 -22.31 -2.68
CA GLN A 324 4.77 -22.30 -3.49
C GLN A 324 4.44 -21.79 -4.88
N LEU A 325 5.16 -20.79 -5.35
CA LEU A 325 5.02 -20.27 -6.70
C LEU A 325 5.26 -21.38 -7.72
N ALA A 326 4.40 -21.53 -8.72
CA ALA A 326 4.52 -22.58 -9.73
C ALA A 326 5.82 -22.42 -10.55
N PRO A 327 6.49 -23.50 -10.98
CA PRO A 327 7.82 -23.43 -11.61
C PRO A 327 7.90 -22.48 -12.81
N GLU A 328 6.83 -22.39 -13.60
CA GLU A 328 6.70 -21.54 -14.78
C GLU A 328 6.29 -20.10 -14.49
N LYS A 329 5.99 -19.76 -13.22
CA LYS A 329 5.55 -18.44 -12.78
C LYS A 329 6.68 -17.65 -12.16
N ASP A 330 6.66 -16.32 -12.37
CA ASP A 330 7.59 -15.35 -11.81
C ASP A 330 6.92 -14.41 -10.77
N ALA A 331 7.69 -13.49 -10.21
CA ALA A 331 7.18 -12.52 -9.23
C ALA A 331 6.08 -11.61 -9.82
N VAL A 332 6.14 -11.31 -11.11
CA VAL A 332 5.15 -10.47 -11.79
C VAL A 332 3.84 -11.24 -12.03
N ASP A 333 3.92 -12.53 -12.36
CA ASP A 333 2.73 -13.40 -12.44
C ASP A 333 2.01 -13.49 -11.09
N LEU A 334 2.78 -13.59 -9.99
CA LEU A 334 2.22 -13.58 -8.65
C LEU A 334 1.55 -12.26 -8.32
N LEU A 335 2.20 -11.12 -8.60
CA LEU A 335 1.62 -9.80 -8.40
C LEU A 335 0.32 -9.65 -9.19
N ALA A 336 0.31 -10.02 -10.47
CA ALA A 336 -0.88 -9.96 -11.32
C ALA A 336 -2.02 -10.86 -10.83
N ALA A 337 -1.72 -12.05 -10.28
CA ALA A 337 -2.72 -12.95 -9.72
C ALA A 337 -3.38 -12.39 -8.45
N MET A 338 -2.61 -11.70 -7.61
CA MET A 338 -3.10 -11.13 -6.35
C MET A 338 -3.75 -9.75 -6.52
N PHE A 339 -3.46 -9.06 -7.64
CA PHE A 339 -3.87 -7.66 -7.85
C PHE A 339 -5.22 -7.53 -8.58
N PRO A 340 -6.06 -6.52 -8.21
CA PRO A 340 -6.04 -5.81 -6.92
C PRO A 340 -6.49 -6.73 -5.78
N GLY A 341 -6.18 -6.36 -4.53
CA GLY A 341 -6.52 -7.17 -3.37
C GLY A 341 -8.02 -7.48 -3.26
N GLY A 342 -8.35 -8.67 -2.79
CA GLY A 342 -9.75 -9.11 -2.61
C GLY A 342 -10.47 -8.32 -1.54
N THR A 343 -9.79 -7.99 -0.45
CA THR A 343 -10.30 -7.25 0.71
C THR A 343 -10.80 -5.85 0.36
N ILE A 344 -10.25 -5.25 -0.71
CA ILE A 344 -10.58 -3.86 -1.12
C ILE A 344 -11.43 -3.80 -2.41
N THR A 345 -11.80 -4.94 -2.97
CA THR A 345 -12.67 -5.04 -4.16
C THR A 345 -14.00 -5.72 -3.82
N GLY A 346 -13.98 -7.00 -3.51
CA GLY A 346 -15.14 -7.79 -3.17
C GLY A 346 -15.21 -9.13 -3.91
N CYS A 347 -16.33 -9.81 -3.83
CA CYS A 347 -16.52 -11.16 -4.36
C CYS A 347 -17.84 -11.29 -5.15
N PRO A 348 -17.79 -11.77 -6.43
CA PRO A 348 -16.64 -12.09 -7.29
C PRO A 348 -15.87 -10.84 -7.74
N LYS A 349 -14.53 -10.92 -7.78
CA LYS A 349 -13.64 -9.76 -7.94
C LYS A 349 -13.95 -8.92 -9.18
N VAL A 350 -14.01 -9.52 -10.36
CA VAL A 350 -14.23 -8.80 -11.64
C VAL A 350 -15.55 -8.04 -11.61
N ARG A 351 -16.64 -8.70 -11.22
CA ARG A 351 -17.95 -8.06 -11.13
C ARG A 351 -17.97 -6.91 -10.12
N CYS A 352 -17.27 -7.07 -9.00
CA CYS A 352 -17.13 -5.98 -8.03
C CYS A 352 -16.37 -4.78 -8.60
N MET A 353 -15.30 -5.00 -9.38
CA MET A 353 -14.57 -3.91 -10.06
C MET A 353 -15.44 -3.18 -11.07
N GLU A 354 -16.31 -3.88 -11.82
CA GLU A 354 -17.29 -3.24 -12.72
C GLU A 354 -18.27 -2.35 -11.95
N ILE A 355 -18.80 -2.83 -10.82
CA ILE A 355 -19.74 -2.08 -9.97
C ILE A 355 -19.04 -0.88 -9.31
N ILE A 356 -17.81 -1.01 -8.89
CA ILE A 356 -17.00 0.08 -8.35
C ILE A 356 -16.87 1.20 -9.39
N GLU A 357 -16.54 0.83 -10.63
CA GLU A 357 -16.38 1.77 -11.74
C GLU A 357 -17.71 2.48 -12.10
N GLU A 358 -18.84 1.80 -11.91
CA GLU A 358 -20.18 2.35 -12.13
C GLU A 358 -20.59 3.36 -11.04
N LEU A 359 -20.21 3.11 -9.79
CA LEU A 359 -20.75 3.83 -8.64
C LEU A 359 -19.83 4.91 -8.08
N GLU A 360 -18.52 4.76 -8.18
CA GLU A 360 -17.55 5.76 -7.75
C GLU A 360 -17.38 6.83 -8.84
N PRO A 361 -17.60 8.13 -8.54
CA PRO A 361 -17.61 9.17 -9.58
C PRO A 361 -16.21 9.47 -10.13
N VAL A 362 -15.16 9.14 -9.38
CA VAL A 362 -13.76 9.36 -9.75
C VAL A 362 -12.96 8.08 -9.61
N ARG A 363 -11.95 7.89 -10.46
CA ARG A 363 -11.06 6.73 -10.40
C ARG A 363 -10.32 6.66 -9.07
N ARG A 364 -10.02 5.45 -8.64
CA ARG A 364 -9.29 5.17 -7.40
C ARG A 364 -7.82 5.61 -7.46
N SER A 365 -7.21 5.54 -8.63
CA SER A 365 -5.81 5.89 -8.84
C SER A 365 -4.89 5.14 -7.87
N LEU A 366 -4.14 5.82 -6.99
CA LEU A 366 -3.30 5.15 -5.99
C LEU A 366 -4.10 4.37 -4.93
N TYR A 367 -5.27 4.86 -4.55
CA TYR A 367 -6.08 4.21 -3.53
C TYR A 367 -6.42 2.78 -3.92
N THR A 368 -6.21 1.83 -3.03
CA THR A 368 -6.36 0.39 -3.24
C THR A 368 -5.47 -0.23 -4.32
N GLY A 369 -4.49 0.54 -4.80
CA GLY A 369 -3.33 0.00 -5.49
C GLY A 369 -2.36 -0.66 -4.51
N SER A 370 -1.09 -0.72 -4.89
CA SER A 370 -0.06 -1.37 -4.08
C SER A 370 1.26 -0.62 -4.19
N PHE A 371 2.04 -0.53 -3.11
CA PHE A 371 3.41 -0.05 -3.17
C PHE A 371 4.34 -0.95 -2.36
N GLY A 372 5.62 -0.90 -2.69
CA GLY A 372 6.62 -1.70 -1.99
C GLY A 372 7.87 -1.88 -2.82
N CYS A 373 8.43 -3.09 -2.76
CA CYS A 373 9.62 -3.45 -3.52
C CYS A 373 9.52 -4.81 -4.20
N LEU A 374 10.21 -4.93 -5.35
CA LEU A 374 10.30 -6.15 -6.14
C LEU A 374 11.76 -6.43 -6.50
N GLY A 375 12.24 -7.62 -6.19
CA GLY A 375 13.42 -8.24 -6.75
C GLY A 375 13.04 -9.37 -7.70
N LYS A 376 14.02 -10.10 -8.22
CA LYS A 376 13.80 -11.18 -9.19
C LYS A 376 12.99 -12.34 -8.60
N ASN A 377 13.33 -12.74 -7.36
CA ASN A 377 12.68 -13.81 -6.60
C ASN A 377 12.24 -13.35 -5.21
N SER A 378 11.92 -12.06 -5.11
CA SER A 378 11.52 -11.46 -3.84
C SER A 378 10.55 -10.31 -4.10
N MET A 379 9.58 -10.14 -3.22
CA MET A 379 8.60 -9.07 -3.31
C MET A 379 7.97 -8.83 -1.96
N ASP A 380 7.80 -7.57 -1.61
CA ASP A 380 6.92 -7.11 -0.55
C ASP A 380 6.10 -5.95 -1.07
N MET A 381 4.80 -6.18 -1.25
CA MET A 381 3.85 -5.20 -1.76
C MET A 381 2.66 -5.10 -0.81
N ASN A 382 2.32 -3.89 -0.38
CA ASN A 382 1.16 -3.63 0.48
C ASN A 382 -0.10 -3.29 -0.33
N ILE A 383 -1.19 -3.03 0.36
CA ILE A 383 -2.40 -2.38 -0.19
C ILE A 383 -2.35 -0.90 0.18
N ILE A 384 -2.55 -0.01 -0.80
CA ILE A 384 -2.56 1.45 -0.56
C ILE A 384 -3.91 1.86 0.02
N ILE A 385 -4.01 1.79 1.33
CA ILE A 385 -5.12 2.32 2.13
C ILE A 385 -4.55 3.16 3.28
N ARG A 386 -5.37 3.93 3.96
CA ARG A 386 -4.91 4.85 5.04
C ARG A 386 -3.78 5.76 4.54
N THR A 387 -3.93 6.28 3.34
CA THR A 387 -2.91 7.02 2.61
C THR A 387 -3.44 8.39 2.21
N ILE A 388 -2.59 9.41 2.35
CA ILE A 388 -2.82 10.77 1.88
C ILE A 388 -2.00 10.96 0.61
N LEU A 389 -2.65 11.23 -0.51
CA LEU A 389 -1.99 11.65 -1.75
C LEU A 389 -1.93 13.18 -1.79
N LEU A 390 -0.77 13.74 -2.06
CA LEU A 390 -0.51 15.17 -2.16
C LEU A 390 -0.16 15.54 -3.60
N LYS A 391 -1.02 16.32 -4.25
CA LYS A 391 -0.83 16.77 -5.63
C LYS A 391 -1.39 18.18 -5.82
N ALA A 392 -0.63 19.05 -6.46
CA ALA A 392 -1.07 20.38 -6.88
C ALA A 392 -1.75 21.23 -5.77
N GLY A 393 -1.22 21.20 -4.54
CA GLY A 393 -1.76 21.97 -3.42
C GLY A 393 -3.01 21.35 -2.77
N VAL A 394 -3.36 20.12 -3.12
CA VAL A 394 -4.50 19.38 -2.55
C VAL A 394 -4.03 18.08 -1.95
N ALA A 395 -4.56 17.75 -0.78
CA ALA A 395 -4.45 16.44 -0.13
C ALA A 395 -5.72 15.63 -0.40
N TYR A 396 -5.53 14.41 -0.87
CA TYR A 396 -6.60 13.46 -1.17
C TYR A 396 -6.53 12.30 -0.19
N ALA A 397 -7.60 12.06 0.55
CA ALA A 397 -7.76 10.93 1.45
C ALA A 397 -8.96 10.10 0.99
N GLN A 398 -8.76 8.82 0.72
CA GLN A 398 -9.82 7.93 0.25
C GLN A 398 -10.09 6.84 1.27
N ALA A 399 -11.37 6.55 1.52
CA ALA A 399 -11.79 5.52 2.46
C ALA A 399 -13.14 4.94 2.07
N GLY A 400 -13.34 3.67 2.41
CA GLY A 400 -14.56 2.95 2.10
C GLY A 400 -14.75 1.72 2.97
N GLY A 401 -15.72 0.89 2.62
CA GLY A 401 -16.05 -0.33 3.35
C GLY A 401 -16.70 -1.38 2.48
N GLY A 402 -16.64 -2.62 2.93
CA GLY A 402 -17.31 -3.77 2.33
C GLY A 402 -18.81 -3.74 2.59
N ILE A 403 -19.59 -3.66 1.54
CA ILE A 403 -21.06 -3.65 1.62
C ILE A 403 -21.58 -5.07 1.44
N VAL A 404 -22.35 -5.52 2.39
CA VAL A 404 -22.99 -6.84 2.43
C VAL A 404 -24.52 -6.70 2.53
N ALA A 405 -25.25 -7.81 2.47
CA ALA A 405 -26.71 -7.83 2.49
C ALA A 405 -27.32 -7.07 3.69
N ASP A 406 -26.70 -7.17 4.87
CA ASP A 406 -27.17 -6.56 6.11
C ASP A 406 -26.70 -5.12 6.32
N SER A 407 -25.86 -4.59 5.42
CA SER A 407 -25.33 -3.22 5.50
C SER A 407 -26.45 -2.18 5.59
N ILE A 408 -26.27 -1.22 6.49
CA ILE A 408 -27.19 -0.09 6.68
C ILE A 408 -26.54 1.17 6.10
N PRO A 409 -27.11 1.78 5.05
CA PRO A 409 -26.47 2.86 4.29
C PRO A 409 -25.84 3.97 5.16
N ALA A 410 -26.60 4.51 6.12
CA ALA A 410 -26.12 5.57 7.00
C ALA A 410 -25.02 5.12 7.99
N ARG A 411 -24.91 3.81 8.30
CA ARG A 411 -23.80 3.26 9.11
C ARG A 411 -22.56 3.14 8.28
N GLU A 412 -22.67 2.62 7.05
CA GLU A 412 -21.56 2.46 6.12
C GLU A 412 -20.93 3.82 5.74
N TYR A 413 -21.78 4.83 5.52
CA TYR A 413 -21.28 6.20 5.33
C TYR A 413 -20.46 6.67 6.54
N ARG A 414 -20.99 6.55 7.76
CA ARG A 414 -20.28 6.95 8.98
C ARG A 414 -18.97 6.16 9.18
N GLU A 415 -18.98 4.88 8.83
CA GLU A 415 -17.77 4.05 8.89
C GLU A 415 -16.71 4.52 7.90
N SER A 416 -17.09 4.85 6.65
CA SER A 416 -16.14 5.38 5.67
C SER A 416 -15.51 6.70 6.14
N VAL A 417 -16.31 7.59 6.74
CA VAL A 417 -15.84 8.85 7.36
C VAL A 417 -14.91 8.56 8.53
N ALA A 418 -15.27 7.63 9.42
CA ALA A 418 -14.41 7.24 10.56
C ALA A 418 -13.07 6.66 10.12
N LYS A 419 -13.05 5.89 9.02
CA LYS A 419 -11.81 5.36 8.43
C LYS A 419 -10.90 6.46 7.86
N ALA A 420 -11.46 7.58 7.42
CA ALA A 420 -10.72 8.75 6.96
C ALA A 420 -10.30 9.69 8.10
N ALA A 421 -10.88 9.58 9.29
CA ALA A 421 -10.77 10.57 10.36
C ALA A 421 -9.31 10.87 10.75
N ALA A 422 -8.48 9.84 10.95
CA ALA A 422 -7.07 10.02 11.31
C ALA A 422 -6.27 10.76 10.21
N LEU A 423 -6.60 10.53 8.93
CA LEU A 423 -5.96 11.21 7.80
C LEU A 423 -6.38 12.69 7.77
N LEU A 424 -7.67 12.96 7.95
CA LEU A 424 -8.22 14.33 7.98
C LEU A 424 -7.69 15.11 9.18
N GLU A 425 -7.61 14.50 10.36
CA GLU A 425 -7.02 15.10 11.56
C GLU A 425 -5.57 15.52 11.34
N CYS A 426 -4.75 14.67 10.70
CA CYS A 426 -3.37 15.01 10.34
C CYS A 426 -3.27 16.17 9.34
N LEU A 427 -4.34 16.46 8.58
CA LEU A 427 -4.45 17.59 7.68
C LEU A 427 -5.05 18.85 8.35
N GLY A 428 -5.38 18.78 9.65
CA GLY A 428 -6.06 19.88 10.37
C GLY A 428 -7.54 20.03 10.01
N ALA A 429 -8.13 19.02 9.37
CA ALA A 429 -9.50 19.03 8.90
C ALA A 429 -10.40 18.18 9.80
N SER A 430 -11.62 18.66 10.05
CA SER A 430 -12.64 17.87 10.72
C SER A 430 -13.37 16.99 9.72
N PRO A 431 -13.71 15.75 10.06
CA PRO A 431 -14.58 14.92 9.22
C PRO A 431 -15.91 15.60 8.96
N PRO A 432 -16.49 15.47 7.74
CA PRO A 432 -17.78 16.08 7.39
C PRO A 432 -18.98 15.40 8.07
#